data_f54cd8238b2924379f529f82cfedeb35
#
_entry.id   f54cd8238b2924379f529f82cfedeb35
#
_cell.length_a   1.000
_cell.length_b   1.000
_cell.length_c   1.000
_cell.angle_alpha   90.00
_cell.angle_beta   90.00
_cell.angle_gamma   90.00
#
_symmetry.space_group_name_H-M   'P 1'
#
loop_
_entity.id
_entity.type
_entity.pdbx_description
1 polymer ?
#
loop_
_entity_poly.entity_id
_entity_poly.type
_entity_poly.pdbx_seq_one_letter_code
_entity_poly.pdbx_strand_id
1 'polypeptide(L)'
;MAKLEQVGITGILLQLFKSYLLDRKQCTVVDGVKSSLISITAGVPQGSRLGPLLFILYINDIVNTLESEILVFADDCSLLASGIDPAETSKQLNRDLNKISFWAQTWKVTFNPGKTKDLIFSNKNLNNSPPLIFNNNFIERINTHRHLGVYLTSNLSLFLGTNMESDF
;
A
#
# COMPACT_ATOMS: atom_id res chain seq x y z
N MET A 1 -14.49 -5.45 -11.74
CA MET A 1 -14.67 -5.89 -13.14
C MET A 1 -13.99 -4.90 -14.09
N ALA A 2 -14.23 -3.59 -14.01
CA ALA A 2 -13.64 -2.59 -14.90
C ALA A 2 -12.11 -2.75 -15.13
N LYS A 3 -11.33 -2.98 -14.08
CA LYS A 3 -9.87 -3.19 -14.21
C LYS A 3 -9.50 -4.46 -14.99
N LEU A 4 -10.30 -5.52 -14.92
CA LEU A 4 -10.07 -6.73 -15.71
C LEU A 4 -10.33 -6.47 -17.20
N GLU A 5 -11.35 -5.68 -17.50
CA GLU A 5 -11.67 -5.27 -18.87
C GLU A 5 -10.59 -4.35 -19.44
N GLN A 6 -10.05 -3.44 -18.63
CA GLN A 6 -8.93 -2.56 -19.02
C GLN A 6 -7.65 -3.33 -19.40
N VAL A 7 -7.40 -4.47 -18.78
CA VAL A 7 -6.25 -5.34 -19.13
C VAL A 7 -6.59 -6.39 -20.19
N GLY A 8 -7.74 -6.25 -20.88
CA GLY A 8 -8.13 -7.09 -21.99
C GLY A 8 -8.82 -8.40 -21.63
N ILE A 9 -9.21 -8.60 -20.38
CA ILE A 9 -9.98 -9.79 -19.96
C ILE A 9 -11.46 -9.55 -20.28
N THR A 10 -11.98 -10.27 -21.28
CA THR A 10 -13.34 -10.14 -21.79
C THR A 10 -14.04 -11.49 -21.96
N GLY A 11 -15.30 -11.50 -22.39
CA GLY A 11 -16.05 -12.70 -22.76
C GLY A 11 -16.21 -13.69 -21.62
N ILE A 12 -16.01 -14.97 -21.90
CA ILE A 12 -16.22 -16.09 -20.98
C ILE A 12 -15.30 -15.98 -19.75
N LEU A 13 -14.05 -15.54 -19.96
CA LEU A 13 -13.10 -15.38 -18.86
C LEU A 13 -13.52 -14.30 -17.87
N LEU A 14 -14.05 -13.18 -18.36
CA LEU A 14 -14.61 -12.13 -17.50
C LEU A 14 -15.82 -12.63 -16.69
N GLN A 15 -16.68 -13.44 -17.33
CA GLN A 15 -17.82 -14.07 -16.63
C GLN A 15 -17.37 -15.05 -15.55
N LEU A 16 -16.30 -15.81 -15.80
CA LEU A 16 -15.70 -16.70 -14.81
C LEU A 16 -15.22 -15.90 -13.59
N PHE A 17 -14.46 -14.82 -13.80
CA PHE A 17 -14.01 -13.95 -12.69
C PHE A 17 -15.18 -13.29 -11.96
N LYS A 18 -16.22 -12.91 -12.68
CA LYS A 18 -17.44 -12.37 -12.09
C LYS A 18 -18.10 -13.39 -11.16
N SER A 19 -18.30 -14.62 -11.61
CA SER A 19 -18.84 -15.73 -10.80
C SER A 19 -17.95 -16.06 -9.60
N TYR A 20 -16.63 -16.00 -9.78
CA TYR A 20 -15.67 -16.27 -8.71
C TYR A 20 -15.66 -15.20 -7.60
N LEU A 21 -15.96 -13.95 -7.92
CA LEU A 21 -15.88 -12.83 -6.99
C LEU A 21 -17.22 -12.41 -6.37
N LEU A 22 -18.34 -12.65 -7.04
CA LEU A 22 -19.66 -12.23 -6.58
C LEU A 22 -20.32 -13.26 -5.66
N ASP A 23 -21.30 -12.78 -4.89
CA ASP A 23 -22.21 -13.57 -4.05
C ASP A 23 -21.51 -14.50 -3.04
N ARG A 24 -20.28 -14.14 -2.66
CA ARG A 24 -19.49 -14.91 -1.70
C ARG A 24 -20.04 -14.72 -0.29
N LYS A 25 -20.01 -15.80 0.47
CA LYS A 25 -20.37 -15.82 1.89
C LYS A 25 -19.29 -16.53 2.68
N GLN A 26 -19.15 -16.17 3.93
CA GLN A 26 -18.24 -16.83 4.86
C GLN A 26 -18.91 -17.14 6.18
N CYS A 27 -18.40 -18.15 6.86
CA CYS A 27 -18.70 -18.44 8.26
C CYS A 27 -17.40 -18.85 8.97
N THR A 28 -17.38 -18.71 10.27
CA THR A 28 -16.32 -19.23 11.13
C THR A 28 -16.75 -20.58 11.70
N VAL A 29 -15.81 -21.52 11.79
CA VAL A 29 -16.03 -22.83 12.39
C VAL A 29 -15.09 -22.98 13.58
N VAL A 30 -15.65 -23.21 14.77
CA VAL A 30 -14.91 -23.49 16.01
C VAL A 30 -15.47 -24.74 16.63
N ASP A 31 -14.65 -25.74 16.88
CA ASP A 31 -15.04 -27.05 17.45
C ASP A 31 -16.25 -27.70 16.75
N GLY A 32 -16.28 -27.59 15.41
CA GLY A 32 -17.35 -28.15 14.60
C GLY A 32 -18.64 -27.31 14.53
N VAL A 33 -18.76 -26.28 15.34
CA VAL A 33 -19.92 -25.37 15.35
C VAL A 33 -19.67 -24.23 14.34
N LYS A 34 -20.66 -24.03 13.44
CA LYS A 34 -20.63 -22.98 12.41
C LYS A 34 -21.37 -21.74 12.88
N SER A 35 -20.77 -20.58 12.65
CA SER A 35 -21.49 -19.29 12.76
C SER A 35 -22.50 -19.11 11.64
N SER A 36 -23.34 -18.08 11.74
CA SER A 36 -24.16 -17.62 10.61
C SER A 36 -23.30 -17.22 9.41
N LEU A 37 -23.88 -17.39 8.20
CA LEU A 37 -23.24 -16.94 6.96
C LEU A 37 -23.31 -15.41 6.83
N ILE A 38 -22.18 -14.78 6.57
CA ILE A 38 -22.07 -13.34 6.31
C ILE A 38 -21.63 -13.14 4.87
N SER A 39 -22.29 -12.22 4.16
CA SER A 39 -21.92 -11.85 2.79
C SER A 39 -20.60 -11.09 2.76
N ILE A 40 -19.71 -11.45 1.81
CA ILE A 40 -18.45 -10.76 1.56
C ILE A 40 -18.66 -9.81 0.41
N THR A 41 -18.53 -8.53 0.68
CA THR A 41 -18.76 -7.45 -0.31
C THR A 41 -17.49 -6.92 -0.94
N ALA A 42 -16.31 -7.27 -0.42
CA ALA A 42 -15.01 -6.77 -0.91
C ALA A 42 -13.90 -7.82 -0.77
N GLY A 43 -12.77 -7.56 -1.40
CA GLY A 43 -11.58 -8.40 -1.35
C GLY A 43 -11.65 -9.64 -2.24
N VAL A 44 -10.57 -10.41 -2.22
CA VAL A 44 -10.41 -11.67 -2.95
C VAL A 44 -10.38 -12.86 -1.98
N PRO A 45 -10.72 -14.08 -2.43
CA PRO A 45 -10.63 -15.27 -1.58
C PRO A 45 -9.19 -15.50 -1.11
N GLN A 46 -8.98 -15.45 0.22
CA GLN A 46 -7.69 -15.79 0.81
C GLN A 46 -7.39 -17.27 0.66
N GLY A 47 -6.11 -17.63 0.48
CA GLY A 47 -5.68 -19.02 0.26
C GLY A 47 -5.90 -19.54 -1.16
N SER A 48 -6.49 -18.74 -2.06
CA SER A 48 -6.61 -19.10 -3.47
C SER A 48 -5.39 -18.67 -4.29
N ARG A 49 -5.09 -19.38 -5.37
CA ARG A 49 -4.01 -19.00 -6.30
C ARG A 49 -4.33 -17.73 -7.11
N LEU A 50 -5.60 -17.47 -7.36
CA LEU A 50 -6.06 -16.31 -8.12
C LEU A 50 -6.13 -15.03 -7.27
N GLY A 51 -6.27 -15.13 -5.96
CA GLY A 51 -6.36 -13.98 -5.06
C GLY A 51 -5.20 -12.98 -5.20
N PRO A 52 -3.96 -13.42 -5.03
CA PRO A 52 -2.79 -12.54 -5.19
C PRO A 52 -2.69 -11.94 -6.59
N LEU A 53 -2.94 -12.72 -7.65
CA LEU A 53 -2.92 -12.23 -9.02
C LEU A 53 -3.97 -11.14 -9.26
N LEU A 54 -5.18 -11.33 -8.80
CA LEU A 54 -6.26 -10.34 -8.91
C LEU A 54 -5.97 -9.08 -8.11
N PHE A 55 -5.31 -9.21 -6.96
CA PHE A 55 -4.88 -8.06 -6.17
C PHE A 55 -3.79 -7.25 -6.90
N ILE A 56 -2.78 -7.92 -7.46
CA ILE A 56 -1.74 -7.25 -8.26
C ILE A 56 -2.37 -6.51 -9.46
N LEU A 57 -3.25 -7.16 -10.22
CA LEU A 57 -3.97 -6.52 -11.31
C LEU A 57 -4.81 -5.32 -10.85
N TYR A 58 -5.35 -5.40 -9.64
CA TYR A 58 -6.17 -4.34 -9.08
C TYR A 58 -5.36 -3.10 -8.69
N ILE A 59 -4.15 -3.27 -8.13
CA ILE A 59 -3.32 -2.17 -7.64
C ILE A 59 -2.36 -1.60 -8.70
N ASN A 60 -2.10 -2.34 -9.78
CA ASN A 60 -1.02 -2.06 -10.73
C ASN A 60 -1.08 -0.68 -11.40
N ASP A 61 -2.26 -0.09 -11.57
CA ASP A 61 -2.42 1.21 -12.22
C ASP A 61 -2.21 2.42 -11.30
N ILE A 62 -1.96 2.20 -10.01
CA ILE A 62 -1.63 3.27 -9.06
C ILE A 62 -0.39 4.07 -9.50
N VAL A 63 0.52 3.43 -10.25
CA VAL A 63 1.79 4.02 -10.70
C VAL A 63 1.62 5.06 -11.81
N ASN A 64 0.52 5.04 -12.56
CA ASN A 64 0.40 5.68 -13.87
C ASN A 64 0.44 7.21 -13.88
N THR A 65 0.27 7.87 -12.74
CA THR A 65 0.15 9.33 -12.67
C THR A 65 1.14 9.98 -11.71
N LEU A 66 2.03 9.20 -11.10
CA LEU A 66 2.96 9.67 -10.09
C LEU A 66 4.20 10.31 -10.72
N GLU A 67 4.72 11.34 -10.08
CA GLU A 67 6.00 11.98 -10.40
C GLU A 67 7.17 11.28 -9.70
N SER A 68 6.87 10.67 -8.55
CA SER A 68 7.81 9.93 -7.72
C SER A 68 7.84 8.46 -8.12
N GLU A 69 8.90 7.76 -7.78
CA GLU A 69 8.97 6.32 -7.93
C GLU A 69 8.12 5.64 -6.85
N ILE A 70 7.35 4.63 -7.22
CA ILE A 70 6.60 3.82 -6.28
C ILE A 70 7.01 2.35 -6.40
N LEU A 71 7.31 1.75 -5.27
CA LEU A 71 7.56 0.31 -5.13
C LEU A 71 6.35 -0.32 -4.45
N VAL A 72 5.81 -1.36 -5.05
CA VAL A 72 4.65 -2.09 -4.53
C VAL A 72 5.04 -3.53 -4.27
N PHE A 73 4.85 -3.99 -3.04
CA PHE A 73 5.04 -5.38 -2.64
C PHE A 73 3.79 -5.86 -1.89
N ALA A 74 2.97 -6.63 -2.56
CA ALA A 74 1.65 -7.03 -2.07
C ALA A 74 0.83 -5.79 -1.65
N ASP A 75 0.47 -5.65 -0.38
CA ASP A 75 -0.26 -4.51 0.20
C ASP A 75 0.66 -3.37 0.66
N ASP A 76 1.97 -3.60 0.75
CA ASP A 76 2.94 -2.56 1.11
C ASP A 76 3.31 -1.70 -0.10
N CYS A 77 3.22 -0.37 0.07
CA CYS A 77 3.60 0.61 -0.94
C CYS A 77 4.65 1.56 -0.37
N SER A 78 5.75 1.76 -1.10
CA SER A 78 6.79 2.72 -0.77
C SER A 78 6.89 3.77 -1.86
N LEU A 79 6.71 5.04 -1.51
CA LEU A 79 6.83 6.18 -2.42
C LEU A 79 8.19 6.82 -2.21
N LEU A 80 8.97 6.96 -3.27
CA LEU A 80 10.35 7.42 -3.23
C LEU A 80 10.51 8.68 -4.10
N ALA A 81 11.11 9.71 -3.54
CA ALA A 81 11.54 10.88 -4.28
C ALA A 81 12.94 11.28 -3.84
N SER A 82 13.74 11.79 -4.78
CA SER A 82 15.07 12.28 -4.51
C SER A 82 15.24 13.67 -5.09
N GLY A 83 15.99 14.54 -4.41
CA GLY A 83 16.24 15.90 -4.87
C GLY A 83 17.28 16.61 -4.01
N ILE A 84 17.76 17.74 -4.52
CA ILE A 84 18.75 18.59 -3.82
C ILE A 84 18.04 19.45 -2.76
N ASP A 85 16.82 19.90 -3.05
CA ASP A 85 16.00 20.72 -2.17
C ASP A 85 14.93 19.85 -1.46
N PRO A 86 15.05 19.68 -0.15
CA PRO A 86 14.08 18.90 0.64
C PRO A 86 12.66 19.48 0.59
N ALA A 87 12.52 20.80 0.46
CA ALA A 87 11.22 21.45 0.39
C ALA A 87 10.48 21.10 -0.91
N GLU A 88 11.18 21.11 -2.04
CA GLU A 88 10.60 20.75 -3.33
C GLU A 88 10.30 19.24 -3.41
N THR A 89 11.19 18.40 -2.87
CA THR A 89 10.96 16.95 -2.76
C THR A 89 9.70 16.63 -1.93
N SER A 90 9.51 17.32 -0.81
CA SER A 90 8.29 17.16 0.02
C SER A 90 7.02 17.63 -0.71
N LYS A 91 7.10 18.70 -1.50
CA LYS A 91 5.96 19.15 -2.31
C LYS A 91 5.61 18.13 -3.40
N GLN A 92 6.60 17.55 -4.06
CA GLN A 92 6.42 16.48 -5.04
C GLN A 92 5.70 15.28 -4.39
N LEU A 93 6.21 14.80 -3.26
CA LEU A 93 5.58 13.69 -2.51
C LEU A 93 4.14 14.02 -2.10
N ASN A 94 3.87 15.24 -1.62
CA ASN A 94 2.51 15.66 -1.27
C ASN A 94 1.57 15.70 -2.49
N ARG A 95 2.05 16.11 -3.67
CA ARG A 95 1.26 16.02 -4.92
C ARG A 95 0.89 14.58 -5.24
N ASP A 96 1.85 13.67 -5.12
CA ASP A 96 1.63 12.26 -5.41
C ASP A 96 0.75 11.56 -4.36
N LEU A 97 0.89 11.89 -3.08
CA LEU A 97 -0.01 11.43 -2.02
C LEU A 97 -1.46 11.85 -2.28
N ASN A 98 -1.70 13.06 -2.81
CA ASN A 98 -3.03 13.50 -3.22
C ASN A 98 -3.57 12.68 -4.40
N LYS A 99 -2.72 12.36 -5.41
CA LYS A 99 -3.11 11.49 -6.53
C LYS A 99 -3.44 10.08 -6.05
N ILE A 100 -2.65 9.53 -5.13
CA ILE A 100 -2.90 8.23 -4.49
C ILE A 100 -4.21 8.25 -3.71
N SER A 101 -4.51 9.33 -2.96
CA SER A 101 -5.77 9.49 -2.24
C SER A 101 -6.97 9.49 -3.19
N PHE A 102 -6.88 10.20 -4.30
CA PHE A 102 -7.94 10.21 -5.33
C PHE A 102 -8.12 8.84 -5.98
N TRP A 103 -7.03 8.16 -6.32
CA TRP A 103 -7.05 6.81 -6.84
C TRP A 103 -7.72 5.84 -5.84
N ALA A 104 -7.35 5.93 -4.58
CA ALA A 104 -7.89 5.09 -3.50
C ALA A 104 -9.40 5.29 -3.32
N GLN A 105 -9.88 6.54 -3.35
CA GLN A 105 -11.31 6.85 -3.30
C GLN A 105 -12.07 6.27 -4.50
N THR A 106 -11.51 6.40 -5.70
CA THR A 106 -12.10 5.90 -6.95
C THR A 106 -12.24 4.38 -6.90
N TRP A 107 -11.21 3.69 -6.46
CA TRP A 107 -11.14 2.23 -6.47
C TRP A 107 -11.54 1.59 -5.14
N LYS A 108 -12.00 2.38 -4.15
CA LYS A 108 -12.45 1.88 -2.84
C LYS A 108 -11.37 1.10 -2.09
N VAL A 109 -10.13 1.58 -2.20
CA VAL A 109 -8.99 1.10 -1.41
C VAL A 109 -8.83 2.01 -0.19
N THR A 110 -8.53 1.44 0.96
CA THR A 110 -8.25 2.21 2.17
C THR A 110 -6.80 2.00 2.58
N PHE A 111 -6.02 3.06 2.52
CA PHE A 111 -4.69 3.09 3.14
C PHE A 111 -4.82 3.43 4.62
N ASN A 112 -3.89 2.96 5.43
CA ASN A 112 -3.86 3.28 6.86
C ASN A 112 -2.86 4.40 7.16
N PRO A 113 -3.31 5.65 7.38
CA PRO A 113 -2.42 6.77 7.65
C PRO A 113 -1.57 6.56 8.91
N GLY A 114 -2.09 5.89 9.92
CA GLY A 114 -1.37 5.62 11.17
C GLY A 114 -0.16 4.69 11.01
N LYS A 115 -0.18 3.82 9.98
CA LYS A 115 0.95 2.95 9.63
C LYS A 115 1.89 3.58 8.60
N THR A 116 1.46 4.64 7.91
CA THR A 116 2.29 5.35 6.93
C THR A 116 3.34 6.18 7.66
N LYS A 117 4.60 6.08 7.24
CA LYS A 117 5.74 6.76 7.86
C LYS A 117 6.55 7.52 6.81
N ASP A 118 7.16 8.62 7.23
CA ASP A 118 8.10 9.41 6.45
C ASP A 118 9.51 9.17 6.96
N LEU A 119 10.39 8.67 6.10
CA LEU A 119 11.79 8.44 6.40
C LEU A 119 12.66 9.19 5.38
N ILE A 120 13.48 10.12 5.87
CA ILE A 120 14.36 10.91 5.01
C ILE A 120 15.80 10.43 5.19
N PHE A 121 16.43 10.10 4.07
CA PHE A 121 17.85 9.79 3.99
C PHE A 121 18.61 11.06 3.61
N SER A 122 19.33 11.68 4.54
CA SER A 122 20.09 12.88 4.26
C SER A 122 21.18 13.13 5.30
N ASN A 123 22.32 13.62 4.83
CA ASN A 123 23.40 14.12 5.69
C ASN A 123 23.25 15.64 5.98
N LYS A 124 22.18 16.28 5.51
CA LYS A 124 21.90 17.71 5.70
C LYS A 124 20.93 17.93 6.82
N ASN A 125 20.96 19.11 7.43
CA ASN A 125 19.94 19.53 8.38
C ASN A 125 18.60 19.76 7.65
N LEU A 126 17.55 19.05 8.05
CA LEU A 126 16.24 18.98 7.37
C LEU A 126 15.16 19.80 8.07
N ASN A 127 15.53 20.75 8.95
CA ASN A 127 14.59 21.53 9.73
C ASN A 127 13.52 22.25 8.91
N ASN A 128 13.75 22.50 7.63
CA ASN A 128 12.86 23.21 6.71
C ASN A 128 12.09 22.30 5.75
N SER A 129 12.15 20.99 5.90
CA SER A 129 11.38 20.09 5.05
C SER A 129 9.90 20.08 5.48
N PRO A 130 8.95 20.51 4.62
CA PRO A 130 7.54 20.50 4.94
C PRO A 130 7.05 19.11 5.32
N PRO A 131 6.04 19.02 6.22
CA PRO A 131 5.46 17.74 6.57
C PRO A 131 4.74 17.10 5.37
N LEU A 132 4.73 15.79 5.32
CA LEU A 132 3.89 15.05 4.41
C LEU A 132 2.49 14.89 4.99
N ILE A 133 1.48 15.00 4.12
CA ILE A 133 0.06 14.90 4.50
C ILE A 133 -0.60 13.83 3.63
N PHE A 134 -1.29 12.90 4.26
CA PHE A 134 -2.03 11.86 3.58
C PHE A 134 -3.45 11.73 4.16
N ASN A 135 -4.47 11.84 3.32
CA ASN A 135 -5.88 11.82 3.75
C ASN A 135 -6.16 12.78 4.92
N ASN A 136 -5.67 14.02 4.85
CA ASN A 136 -5.76 15.08 5.87
C ASN A 136 -5.06 14.74 7.21
N ASN A 137 -4.22 13.72 7.25
CA ASN A 137 -3.43 13.39 8.42
C ASN A 137 -1.95 13.68 8.14
N PHE A 138 -1.25 14.24 9.14
CA PHE A 138 0.20 14.36 9.08
C PHE A 138 0.83 12.97 9.15
N ILE A 139 1.76 12.70 8.22
CA ILE A 139 2.58 11.49 8.27
C ILE A 139 3.68 11.71 9.30
N GLU A 140 3.81 10.78 10.23
CA GLU A 140 4.86 10.81 11.24
C GLU A 140 6.23 10.61 10.59
N ARG A 141 7.15 11.55 10.84
CA ARG A 141 8.56 11.42 10.46
C ARG A 141 9.30 10.61 11.49
N ILE A 142 10.03 9.61 11.03
CA ILE A 142 10.80 8.67 11.86
C ILE A 142 12.23 8.55 11.38
N ASN A 143 13.12 8.12 12.25
CA ASN A 143 14.54 7.90 11.94
C ASN A 143 14.86 6.45 11.60
N THR A 144 13.98 5.53 11.95
CA THR A 144 14.15 4.09 11.69
C THR A 144 12.81 3.48 11.34
N HIS A 145 12.77 2.68 10.28
CA HIS A 145 11.58 1.97 9.85
C HIS A 145 11.91 0.52 9.48
N ARG A 146 11.09 -0.41 9.94
CA ARG A 146 11.17 -1.80 9.49
C ARG A 146 10.29 -1.99 8.26
N HIS A 147 10.93 -2.28 7.12
CA HIS A 147 10.26 -2.53 5.85
C HIS A 147 10.66 -3.89 5.29
N LEU A 148 9.71 -4.78 5.03
CA LEU A 148 9.92 -6.13 4.48
C LEU A 148 10.99 -6.95 5.25
N GLY A 149 11.02 -6.80 6.58
CA GLY A 149 11.96 -7.52 7.43
C GLY A 149 13.35 -6.88 7.60
N VAL A 150 13.61 -5.76 6.90
CA VAL A 150 14.85 -4.99 6.98
C VAL A 150 14.61 -3.68 7.73
N TYR A 151 15.52 -3.28 8.60
CA TYR A 151 15.51 -1.96 9.21
C TYR A 151 16.25 -0.96 8.33
N LEU A 152 15.56 0.12 7.98
CA LEU A 152 16.08 1.27 7.27
C LEU A 152 16.27 2.41 8.26
N THR A 153 17.43 3.03 8.27
CA THR A 153 17.70 4.19 9.13
C THR A 153 18.03 5.43 8.31
N SER A 154 17.73 6.61 8.84
CA SER A 154 17.94 7.90 8.15
C SER A 154 19.38 8.16 7.70
N ASN A 155 20.36 7.48 8.29
CA ASN A 155 21.78 7.53 7.91
C ASN A 155 22.19 6.46 6.88
N LEU A 156 21.22 5.80 6.20
CA LEU A 156 21.42 4.71 5.24
C LEU A 156 22.04 3.42 5.82
N SER A 157 21.99 3.22 7.13
CA SER A 157 22.35 1.93 7.71
C SER A 157 21.22 0.93 7.50
N LEU A 158 21.57 -0.30 7.08
CA LEU A 158 20.64 -1.40 6.86
C LEU A 158 20.96 -2.51 7.86
N PHE A 159 19.96 -2.97 8.59
CA PHE A 159 20.10 -4.09 9.53
C PHE A 159 19.04 -5.15 9.27
N LEU A 160 19.44 -6.43 9.26
CA LEU A 160 18.50 -7.55 9.25
C LEU A 160 17.90 -7.74 10.65
N GLY A 161 16.61 -8.00 10.73
CA GLY A 161 15.79 -7.92 11.94
C GLY A 161 16.01 -8.94 13.06
N THR A 162 17.26 -9.31 13.37
CA THR A 162 17.55 -10.26 14.46
C THR A 162 18.21 -9.66 15.70
N ASN A 163 18.68 -8.41 15.70
CA ASN A 163 19.44 -7.85 16.83
C ASN A 163 19.16 -6.36 17.06
N MET A 164 17.99 -6.01 17.59
CA MET A 164 17.76 -4.72 18.24
C MET A 164 17.16 -4.89 19.65
N GLU A 165 17.68 -5.82 20.45
CA GLU A 165 17.33 -5.95 21.87
C GLU A 165 18.51 -5.64 22.80
N SER A 166 19.37 -4.70 22.48
CA SER A 166 20.31 -4.19 23.49
C SER A 166 20.94 -2.90 22.99
N ASP A 167 20.31 -1.76 23.27
CA ASP A 167 20.94 -0.46 23.50
C ASP A 167 19.88 0.65 23.52
N PHE A 168 19.11 0.66 24.63
CA PHE A 168 18.44 1.88 25.11
C PHE A 168 18.44 1.84 26.63
#